data_8d1b12b93857392df2ec9282ee02a595
#
_entry.id   8d1b12b93857392df2ec9282ee02a595
#
_cell.length_a   1.000
_cell.length_b   1.000
_cell.length_c   1.000
_cell.angle_alpha   90.00
_cell.angle_beta   90.00
_cell.angle_gamma   90.00
#
_symmetry.space_group_name_H-M   'P 1'
#
loop_
_entity.id
_entity.type
_entity.pdbx_description
1 polymer ?
#
loop_
_entity_poly.entity_id
_entity_poly.type
_entity_poly.pdbx_seq_one_letter_code
_entity_poly.pdbx_strand_id
1 'polypeptide(L)'
;NGFPDVESAAEEILLISIQDYNTKQIRTWGLGQFNNKQDNVIYKGFNTEYELLLSFINWWMIEDNTPEVITGWNSELYDIPYLVRRLDRILGEKLMRRMSPWGLVTEREIYIAGRKNISYDIGGVTQLDYLNLYKKFTYKAQESYRLDYIASVELDQKKLDHSEFDTFKDFYTKGWQKFV
;
A
#
# COMPACT_ATOMS: atom_id res chain seq x y z
N ASN A 1 17.65 -5.58 -8.85
CA ASN A 1 16.86 -4.39 -8.41
C ASN A 1 15.38 -4.61 -8.77
N GLY A 2 14.69 -5.38 -7.96
CA GLY A 2 13.25 -5.65 -8.05
C GLY A 2 12.51 -4.96 -6.91
N PHE A 3 11.20 -5.15 -6.84
CA PHE A 3 10.41 -4.78 -5.67
C PHE A 3 10.89 -5.57 -4.45
N PRO A 4 10.78 -4.98 -3.22
CA PRO A 4 11.08 -5.69 -1.99
C PRO A 4 10.29 -7.00 -1.89
N ASP A 5 10.94 -8.03 -1.35
CA ASP A 5 10.31 -9.32 -1.16
C ASP A 5 9.30 -9.27 -0.02
N VAL A 6 8.07 -9.71 -0.32
CA VAL A 6 6.95 -9.71 0.63
C VAL A 6 7.19 -10.69 1.76
N GLU A 7 7.81 -11.84 1.48
CA GLU A 7 7.99 -12.90 2.49
C GLU A 7 8.98 -12.48 3.57
N SER A 8 10.08 -11.86 3.19
CA SER A 8 11.05 -11.32 4.13
C SER A 8 10.64 -9.98 4.72
N ALA A 9 9.94 -9.13 3.94
CA ALA A 9 9.60 -7.75 4.26
C ALA A 9 10.77 -7.02 4.96
N ALA A 10 11.96 -7.09 4.34
CA ALA A 10 13.20 -6.64 4.96
C ALA A 10 13.37 -5.12 4.93
N GLU A 11 12.88 -4.48 3.87
CA GLU A 11 13.05 -3.06 3.61
C GLU A 11 12.02 -2.23 4.40
N GLU A 12 12.42 -1.01 4.78
CA GLU A 12 11.52 -0.07 5.46
C GLU A 12 10.37 0.40 4.55
N ILE A 13 9.19 0.59 5.13
CA ILE A 13 8.10 1.29 4.47
C ILE A 13 8.41 2.79 4.47
N LEU A 14 8.56 3.35 3.28
CA LEU A 14 8.85 4.78 3.11
C LEU A 14 7.59 5.63 3.12
N LEU A 15 6.48 5.08 2.61
CA LEU A 15 5.22 5.81 2.41
C LEU A 15 4.03 4.87 2.54
N ILE A 16 3.00 5.30 3.26
CA ILE A 16 1.65 4.71 3.24
C ILE A 16 0.69 5.81 2.83
N SER A 17 -0.10 5.57 1.79
CA SER A 17 -1.11 6.51 1.34
C SER A 17 -2.46 5.81 1.17
N ILE A 18 -3.51 6.41 1.72
CA ILE A 18 -4.88 5.91 1.67
C ILE A 18 -5.79 7.03 1.20
N GLN A 19 -6.70 6.72 0.29
CA GLN A 19 -7.78 7.62 -0.10
C GLN A 19 -9.11 7.10 0.43
N ASP A 20 -9.84 7.95 1.13
CA ASP A 20 -11.23 7.70 1.45
C ASP A 20 -12.10 7.88 0.21
N TYR A 21 -12.90 6.86 -0.11
CA TYR A 21 -13.72 6.85 -1.33
C TYR A 21 -14.81 7.92 -1.31
N ASN A 22 -15.43 8.16 -0.14
CA ASN A 22 -16.57 9.07 -0.01
C ASN A 22 -16.12 10.53 -0.01
N THR A 23 -15.14 10.86 0.81
CA THR A 23 -14.66 12.24 1.00
C THR A 23 -13.60 12.65 -0.02
N LYS A 24 -12.99 11.70 -0.73
CA LYS A 24 -11.82 11.89 -1.62
C LYS A 24 -10.59 12.45 -0.89
N GLN A 25 -10.61 12.46 0.45
CA GLN A 25 -9.45 12.86 1.24
C GLN A 25 -8.36 11.79 1.13
N ILE A 26 -7.14 12.23 0.86
CA ILE A 26 -5.94 11.40 0.85
C ILE A 26 -5.19 11.63 2.15
N ARG A 27 -4.85 10.55 2.85
CA ARG A 27 -4.01 10.61 4.04
C ARG A 27 -2.74 9.83 3.79
N THR A 28 -1.62 10.49 4.03
CA THR A 28 -0.29 9.95 3.74
C THR A 28 0.61 10.05 4.96
N TRP A 29 1.29 8.96 5.29
CA TRP A 29 2.37 8.85 6.26
C TRP A 29 3.66 8.60 5.50
N GLY A 30 4.72 9.39 5.74
CA GLY A 30 5.97 9.27 5.01
C GLY A 30 7.22 9.47 5.86
N LEU A 31 8.33 8.83 5.48
CA LEU A 31 9.65 9.04 6.07
C LEU A 31 10.30 10.28 5.45
N GLY A 32 9.97 11.45 5.97
CA GLY A 32 10.51 12.72 5.50
C GLY A 32 9.49 13.84 5.50
N GLN A 33 9.96 15.05 5.19
CA GLN A 33 9.11 16.22 5.13
C GLN A 33 8.60 16.45 3.71
N PHE A 34 7.34 16.77 3.60
CA PHE A 34 6.69 17.07 2.34
C PHE A 34 5.91 18.37 2.44
N ASN A 35 6.13 19.26 1.49
CA ASN A 35 5.39 20.52 1.41
C ASN A 35 4.09 20.28 0.62
N ASN A 36 3.04 19.94 1.36
CA ASN A 36 1.72 19.71 0.78
C ASN A 36 1.10 21.04 0.31
N LYS A 37 0.59 21.04 -0.93
CA LYS A 37 -0.12 22.18 -1.54
C LYS A 37 -1.55 21.84 -1.93
N GLN A 38 -2.03 20.63 -1.59
CA GLN A 38 -3.35 20.14 -1.98
C GLN A 38 -4.26 20.10 -0.76
N ASP A 39 -5.43 20.70 -0.83
CA ASP A 39 -6.37 20.81 0.29
C ASP A 39 -6.97 19.46 0.71
N ASN A 40 -7.09 18.52 -0.23
CA ASN A 40 -7.62 17.19 0.03
C ASN A 40 -6.56 16.17 0.51
N VAL A 41 -5.31 16.59 0.70
CA VAL A 41 -4.22 15.73 1.17
C VAL A 41 -3.83 16.10 2.60
N ILE A 42 -3.79 15.13 3.48
CA ILE A 42 -3.24 15.24 4.83
C ILE A 42 -1.95 14.44 4.87
N TYR A 43 -0.82 15.14 4.93
CA TYR A 43 0.49 14.50 5.04
C TYR A 43 1.04 14.58 6.46
N LYS A 44 1.61 13.48 6.93
CA LYS A 44 2.37 13.39 8.19
C LYS A 44 3.76 12.84 7.91
N GLY A 45 4.80 13.64 8.17
CA GLY A 45 6.19 13.24 8.07
C GLY A 45 6.74 12.69 9.38
N PHE A 46 7.58 11.67 9.28
CA PHE A 46 8.23 10.98 10.40
C PHE A 46 9.72 10.82 10.15
N ASN A 47 10.50 10.62 11.22
CA ASN A 47 11.94 10.38 11.12
C ASN A 47 12.28 8.88 11.11
N THR A 48 11.40 8.04 11.63
CA THR A 48 11.58 6.59 11.72
C THR A 48 10.35 5.85 11.27
N GLU A 49 10.55 4.64 10.71
CA GLU A 49 9.46 3.75 10.35
C GLU A 49 8.61 3.36 11.57
N TYR A 50 9.22 3.21 12.73
CA TYR A 50 8.48 2.93 13.98
C TYR A 50 7.41 3.99 14.26
N GLU A 51 7.78 5.26 14.20
CA GLU A 51 6.83 6.38 14.42
C GLU A 51 5.75 6.43 13.34
N LEU A 52 6.13 6.19 12.09
CA LEU A 52 5.22 6.14 10.94
C LEU A 52 4.16 5.04 11.14
N LEU A 53 4.60 3.81 11.38
CA LEU A 53 3.73 2.66 11.56
C LEU A 53 2.86 2.78 12.82
N LEU A 54 3.42 3.30 13.91
CA LEU A 54 2.67 3.54 15.14
C LEU A 54 1.58 4.60 14.93
N SER A 55 1.89 5.69 14.21
CA SER A 55 0.90 6.72 13.86
C SER A 55 -0.19 6.18 12.94
N PHE A 56 0.20 5.35 11.96
CA PHE A 56 -0.73 4.70 11.04
C PHE A 56 -1.70 3.78 11.78
N ILE A 57 -1.20 2.82 12.58
CA ILE A 57 -2.06 1.85 13.27
C ILE A 57 -2.95 2.52 14.32
N ASN A 58 -2.48 3.54 15.00
CA ASN A 58 -3.29 4.31 15.94
C ASN A 58 -4.44 5.05 15.26
N TRP A 59 -4.23 5.58 14.05
CA TRP A 59 -5.29 6.17 13.24
C TRP A 59 -6.27 5.12 12.74
N TRP A 60 -5.76 3.99 12.23
CA TRP A 60 -6.56 2.88 11.72
C TRP A 60 -7.52 2.29 12.76
N MET A 61 -7.09 2.22 14.01
CA MET A 61 -7.86 1.66 15.13
C MET A 61 -9.05 2.51 15.59
N ILE A 62 -9.15 3.75 15.18
CA ILE A 62 -10.31 4.59 15.49
C ILE A 62 -11.49 4.03 14.70
N GLU A 63 -12.60 3.74 15.38
CA GLU A 63 -13.78 3.05 14.83
C GLU A 63 -14.24 3.68 13.51
N ASP A 64 -14.31 5.01 13.47
CA ASP A 64 -14.72 5.75 12.26
C ASP A 64 -13.68 5.71 11.11
N ASN A 65 -12.45 5.28 11.37
CA ASN A 65 -11.38 5.20 10.37
C ASN A 65 -11.13 3.77 9.86
N THR A 66 -11.53 2.74 10.65
CA THR A 66 -11.36 1.35 10.21
C THR A 66 -12.30 1.08 9.04
N PRO A 67 -11.77 0.79 7.85
CA PRO A 67 -12.62 0.59 6.68
C PRO A 67 -13.30 -0.78 6.72
N GLU A 68 -14.52 -0.88 6.23
CA GLU A 68 -15.18 -2.16 5.94
C GLU A 68 -14.62 -2.80 4.68
N VAL A 69 -14.17 -1.99 3.73
CA VAL A 69 -13.62 -2.43 2.45
C VAL A 69 -12.35 -1.66 2.13
N ILE A 70 -11.30 -2.39 1.80
CA ILE A 70 -10.07 -1.83 1.22
C ILE A 70 -9.88 -2.34 -0.20
N THR A 71 -9.34 -1.48 -1.05
CA THR A 71 -9.02 -1.81 -2.43
C THR A 71 -7.68 -1.22 -2.83
N GLY A 72 -7.01 -1.86 -3.75
CA GLY A 72 -5.76 -1.43 -4.34
C GLY A 72 -5.41 -2.31 -5.54
N TRP A 73 -4.39 -1.94 -6.28
CA TRP A 73 -3.92 -2.71 -7.43
C TRP A 73 -2.88 -3.75 -6.99
N ASN A 74 -3.23 -5.03 -7.04
CA ASN A 74 -2.41 -6.14 -6.53
C ASN A 74 -2.13 -6.06 -5.02
N SER A 75 -3.00 -5.37 -4.29
CA SER A 75 -2.82 -5.10 -2.86
C SER A 75 -2.94 -6.35 -2.00
N GLU A 76 -3.75 -7.34 -2.42
CA GLU A 76 -3.91 -8.63 -1.72
C GLU A 76 -2.61 -9.43 -1.65
N LEU A 77 -1.74 -9.32 -2.67
CA LEU A 77 -0.52 -10.10 -2.77
C LEU A 77 0.75 -9.28 -2.49
N TYR A 78 0.65 -7.96 -2.37
CA TYR A 78 1.82 -7.12 -2.15
C TYR A 78 1.66 -6.15 -0.98
N ASP A 79 0.81 -5.13 -1.12
CA ASP A 79 0.77 -4.02 -0.15
C ASP A 79 0.31 -4.49 1.23
N ILE A 80 -0.78 -5.27 1.30
CA ILE A 80 -1.33 -5.74 2.58
C ILE A 80 -0.40 -6.74 3.27
N PRO A 81 0.10 -7.80 2.61
CA PRO A 81 1.05 -8.71 3.25
C PRO A 81 2.32 -8.01 3.70
N TYR A 82 2.85 -7.10 2.89
CA TYR A 82 4.04 -6.35 3.26
C TYR A 82 3.80 -5.48 4.50
N LEU A 83 2.70 -4.73 4.53
CA LEU A 83 2.31 -3.89 5.66
C LEU A 83 2.11 -4.71 6.95
N VAL A 84 1.37 -5.82 6.88
CA VAL A 84 1.13 -6.70 8.04
C VAL A 84 2.46 -7.22 8.60
N ARG A 85 3.36 -7.70 7.75
CA ARG A 85 4.67 -8.21 8.17
C ARG A 85 5.57 -7.12 8.75
N ARG A 86 5.53 -5.90 8.19
CA ARG A 86 6.27 -4.77 8.77
C ARG A 86 5.71 -4.33 10.12
N LEU A 87 4.38 -4.27 10.25
CA LEU A 87 3.71 -3.97 11.53
C LEU A 87 4.10 -5.00 12.61
N ASP A 88 4.06 -6.29 12.26
CA ASP A 88 4.45 -7.35 13.20
C ASP A 88 5.93 -7.24 13.60
N ARG A 89 6.83 -7.07 12.63
CA ARG A 89 8.26 -6.96 12.86
C ARG A 89 8.66 -5.76 13.71
N ILE A 90 8.05 -4.59 13.45
CA ILE A 90 8.48 -3.31 14.05
C ILE A 90 7.69 -2.99 15.33
N LEU A 91 6.40 -3.27 15.35
CA LEU A 91 5.52 -2.94 16.47
C LEU A 91 5.08 -4.15 17.30
N GLY A 92 5.30 -5.36 16.76
CA GLY A 92 4.90 -6.63 17.36
C GLY A 92 3.45 -7.03 17.07
N GLU A 93 3.20 -8.34 17.22
CA GLU A 93 1.94 -9.01 16.88
C GLU A 93 0.71 -8.33 17.50
N LYS A 94 0.82 -7.87 18.74
CA LYS A 94 -0.30 -7.24 19.46
C LYS A 94 -0.82 -5.97 18.75
N LEU A 95 0.08 -5.16 18.20
CA LEU A 95 -0.32 -3.96 17.46
C LEU A 95 -0.70 -4.30 16.03
N MET A 96 0.00 -5.22 15.37
CA MET A 96 -0.34 -5.71 14.04
C MET A 96 -1.77 -6.28 13.98
N ARG A 97 -2.18 -7.06 14.97
CA ARG A 97 -3.55 -7.61 15.06
C ARG A 97 -4.64 -6.55 15.12
N ARG A 98 -4.30 -5.30 15.43
CA ARG A 98 -5.24 -4.18 15.41
C ARG A 98 -5.57 -3.63 14.02
N MET A 99 -4.99 -4.21 12.97
CA MET A 99 -5.52 -4.07 11.61
C MET A 99 -6.95 -4.60 11.50
N SER A 100 -7.30 -5.58 12.32
CA SER A 100 -8.66 -6.12 12.44
C SER A 100 -9.37 -5.51 13.66
N PRO A 101 -10.62 -5.00 13.53
CA PRO A 101 -11.43 -4.58 14.67
C PRO A 101 -11.70 -5.71 15.68
N TRP A 102 -11.56 -6.96 15.24
CA TRP A 102 -11.76 -8.16 16.06
C TRP A 102 -10.45 -8.80 16.53
N GLY A 103 -9.29 -8.22 16.16
CA GLY A 103 -7.98 -8.80 16.45
C GLY A 103 -7.66 -10.07 15.67
N LEU A 104 -8.38 -10.33 14.58
CA LEU A 104 -8.24 -11.52 13.74
C LEU A 104 -7.50 -11.18 12.45
N VAL A 105 -6.20 -11.44 12.43
CA VAL A 105 -5.36 -11.34 11.24
C VAL A 105 -4.73 -12.70 11.01
N THR A 106 -5.06 -13.35 9.90
CA THR A 106 -4.67 -14.72 9.60
C THR A 106 -3.92 -14.79 8.27
N GLU A 107 -2.73 -15.38 8.29
CA GLU A 107 -1.97 -15.65 7.07
C GLU A 107 -2.65 -16.74 6.24
N ARG A 108 -2.67 -16.55 4.93
CA ARG A 108 -3.23 -17.47 3.95
C ARG A 108 -2.25 -17.68 2.80
N GLU A 109 -2.01 -18.94 2.45
CA GLU A 109 -1.24 -19.30 1.26
C GLU A 109 -2.13 -19.35 0.02
N ILE A 110 -1.71 -18.68 -1.04
CA ILE A 110 -2.39 -18.68 -2.34
C ILE A 110 -1.42 -19.20 -3.40
N TYR A 111 -1.86 -20.16 -4.20
CA TYR A 111 -1.07 -20.70 -5.30
C TYR A 111 -1.55 -20.11 -6.63
N ILE A 112 -0.69 -19.36 -7.31
CA ILE A 112 -0.95 -18.75 -8.63
C ILE A 112 0.08 -19.28 -9.62
N ALA A 113 -0.39 -19.96 -10.65
CA ALA A 113 0.48 -20.59 -11.67
C ALA A 113 1.60 -21.46 -11.07
N GLY A 114 1.27 -22.22 -10.00
CA GLY A 114 2.20 -23.09 -9.28
C GLY A 114 3.17 -22.39 -8.33
N ARG A 115 3.10 -21.07 -8.21
CA ARG A 115 3.92 -20.30 -7.28
C ARG A 115 3.15 -19.99 -5.99
N LYS A 116 3.78 -20.25 -4.85
CA LYS A 116 3.25 -19.87 -3.55
C LYS A 116 3.32 -18.34 -3.39
N ASN A 117 2.22 -17.75 -2.96
CA ASN A 117 2.12 -16.36 -2.55
C ASN A 117 1.48 -16.31 -1.17
N ILE A 118 1.75 -15.25 -0.43
CA ILE A 118 1.19 -15.02 0.89
C ILE A 118 0.17 -13.89 0.80
N SER A 119 -0.96 -14.10 1.43
CA SER A 119 -2.02 -13.10 1.64
C SER A 119 -2.42 -13.12 3.12
N TYR A 120 -3.18 -12.13 3.55
CA TYR A 120 -3.72 -12.06 4.91
C TYR A 120 -5.21 -11.79 4.88
N ASP A 121 -5.97 -12.57 5.64
CA ASP A 121 -7.36 -12.27 5.92
C ASP A 121 -7.43 -11.40 7.18
N ILE A 122 -8.03 -10.22 7.04
CA ILE A 122 -8.21 -9.26 8.14
C ILE A 122 -9.68 -9.30 8.54
N GLY A 123 -9.99 -9.91 9.67
CA GLY A 123 -11.37 -10.06 10.14
C GLY A 123 -12.03 -8.69 10.32
N GLY A 124 -13.21 -8.51 9.72
CA GLY A 124 -13.97 -7.26 9.72
C GLY A 124 -13.58 -6.27 8.60
N VAL A 125 -12.56 -6.57 7.79
CA VAL A 125 -12.12 -5.73 6.67
C VAL A 125 -12.09 -6.55 5.39
N THR A 126 -12.97 -6.24 4.46
CA THR A 126 -13.04 -6.94 3.16
C THR A 126 -11.98 -6.40 2.22
N GLN A 127 -11.16 -7.27 1.65
CA GLN A 127 -10.18 -6.91 0.62
C GLN A 127 -10.76 -7.16 -0.76
N LEU A 128 -10.87 -6.11 -1.57
CA LEU A 128 -11.29 -6.18 -2.97
C LEU A 128 -10.12 -5.73 -3.85
N ASP A 129 -9.27 -6.68 -4.23
CA ASP A 129 -8.13 -6.37 -5.12
C ASP A 129 -8.63 -5.93 -6.49
N TYR A 130 -8.33 -4.68 -6.86
CA TYR A 130 -8.83 -4.10 -8.10
C TYR A 130 -8.23 -4.76 -9.35
N LEU A 131 -7.02 -5.31 -9.27
CA LEU A 131 -6.44 -6.11 -10.36
C LEU A 131 -7.30 -7.36 -10.65
N ASN A 132 -7.75 -8.05 -9.60
CA ASN A 132 -8.60 -9.23 -9.73
C ASN A 132 -9.98 -8.86 -10.28
N LEU A 133 -10.56 -7.76 -9.80
CA LEU A 133 -11.82 -7.23 -10.33
C LEU A 133 -11.68 -6.82 -11.80
N TYR A 134 -10.61 -6.09 -12.15
CA TYR A 134 -10.35 -5.68 -13.51
C TYR A 134 -10.25 -6.87 -14.46
N LYS A 135 -9.44 -7.91 -14.12
CA LYS A 135 -9.32 -9.13 -14.92
C LYS A 135 -10.64 -9.87 -15.09
N LYS A 136 -11.48 -9.88 -14.05
CA LYS A 136 -12.77 -10.60 -14.07
C LYS A 136 -13.83 -9.91 -14.90
N PHE A 137 -13.86 -8.58 -14.91
CA PHE A 137 -14.93 -7.78 -15.52
C PHE A 137 -14.55 -7.10 -16.84
N THR A 138 -13.26 -7.18 -17.26
CA THR A 138 -12.81 -6.67 -18.55
C THR A 138 -12.93 -7.75 -19.62
N TYR A 139 -13.66 -7.45 -20.69
CA TYR A 139 -13.94 -8.41 -21.78
C TYR A 139 -12.73 -8.69 -22.67
N LYS A 140 -11.76 -7.80 -22.72
CA LYS A 140 -10.55 -7.96 -23.54
C LYS A 140 -9.36 -8.26 -22.67
N ALA A 141 -8.65 -9.34 -22.96
CA ALA A 141 -7.35 -9.60 -22.35
C ALA A 141 -6.36 -8.49 -22.71
N GLN A 142 -5.60 -8.04 -21.73
CA GLN A 142 -4.57 -7.03 -21.91
C GLN A 142 -3.20 -7.70 -22.10
N GLU A 143 -2.31 -7.04 -22.84
CA GLU A 143 -0.93 -7.52 -23.05
C GLU A 143 -0.13 -7.53 -21.74
N SER A 144 -0.43 -6.59 -20.85
CA SER A 144 0.15 -6.48 -19.51
C SER A 144 -0.88 -6.01 -18.51
N TYR A 145 -0.80 -6.55 -17.27
CA TYR A 145 -1.64 -6.10 -16.15
C TYR A 145 -0.86 -5.26 -15.14
N ARG A 146 0.27 -4.69 -15.55
CA ARG A 146 0.98 -3.71 -14.74
C ARG A 146 0.16 -2.43 -14.66
N LEU A 147 0.14 -1.79 -13.49
CA LEU A 147 -0.67 -0.59 -13.25
C LEU A 147 -0.36 0.52 -14.25
N ASP A 148 0.91 0.76 -14.56
CA ASP A 148 1.36 1.76 -15.52
C ASP A 148 0.82 1.52 -16.93
N TYR A 149 0.79 0.25 -17.37
CA TYR A 149 0.22 -0.14 -18.66
C TYR A 149 -1.30 0.07 -18.69
N ILE A 150 -2.01 -0.43 -17.68
CA ILE A 150 -3.46 -0.30 -17.61
C ILE A 150 -3.88 1.17 -17.49
N ALA A 151 -3.17 1.99 -16.69
CA ALA A 151 -3.42 3.41 -16.61
C ALA A 151 -3.25 4.13 -17.96
N SER A 152 -2.27 3.71 -18.77
CA SER A 152 -2.08 4.27 -20.12
C SER A 152 -3.18 3.84 -21.09
N VAL A 153 -3.70 2.60 -20.98
CA VAL A 153 -4.75 2.09 -21.88
C VAL A 153 -6.13 2.66 -21.53
N GLU A 154 -6.45 2.72 -20.23
CA GLU A 154 -7.80 3.07 -19.78
C GLU A 154 -7.97 4.58 -19.53
N LEU A 155 -6.91 5.27 -19.12
CA LEU A 155 -6.98 6.67 -18.67
C LEU A 155 -6.09 7.63 -19.48
N ASP A 156 -5.33 7.12 -20.44
CA ASP A 156 -4.29 7.88 -21.16
C ASP A 156 -3.28 8.57 -20.21
N GLN A 157 -3.06 7.96 -19.04
CA GLN A 157 -2.14 8.47 -18.04
C GLN A 157 -0.86 7.66 -18.01
N LYS A 158 0.27 8.35 -17.89
CA LYS A 158 1.59 7.73 -17.76
C LYS A 158 2.11 7.91 -16.36
N LYS A 159 2.92 6.96 -15.91
CA LYS A 159 3.68 7.07 -14.67
C LYS A 159 4.56 8.32 -14.72
N LEU A 160 4.71 9.00 -13.57
CA LEU A 160 5.62 10.14 -13.44
C LEU A 160 7.03 9.74 -13.91
N ASP A 161 7.60 10.56 -14.79
CA ASP A 161 8.97 10.38 -15.24
C ASP A 161 9.94 10.72 -14.11
N HIS A 162 10.83 9.80 -13.81
CA HIS A 162 11.91 9.93 -12.82
C HIS A 162 13.28 9.60 -13.43
N SER A 163 13.39 9.67 -14.75
CA SER A 163 14.63 9.40 -15.51
C SER A 163 15.79 10.38 -15.17
N GLU A 164 15.49 11.48 -14.50
CA GLU A 164 16.49 12.43 -13.97
C GLU A 164 17.32 11.87 -12.80
N PHE A 165 16.89 10.72 -12.23
CA PHE A 165 17.59 10.05 -11.12
C PHE A 165 18.23 8.76 -11.63
N ASP A 166 19.49 8.52 -11.30
CA ASP A 166 20.27 7.35 -11.73
C ASP A 166 19.69 6.03 -11.19
N THR A 167 19.12 6.06 -9.98
CA THR A 167 18.52 4.90 -9.34
C THR A 167 17.19 5.26 -8.68
N PHE A 168 16.34 4.26 -8.47
CA PHE A 168 15.10 4.46 -7.69
C PHE A 168 15.40 4.91 -6.24
N LYS A 169 16.53 4.47 -5.68
CA LYS A 169 17.01 4.93 -4.38
C LYS A 169 17.32 6.44 -4.40
N ASP A 170 18.00 6.93 -5.43
CA ASP A 170 18.24 8.36 -5.59
C ASP A 170 16.93 9.15 -5.71
N PHE A 171 15.93 8.60 -6.38
CA PHE A 171 14.64 9.24 -6.53
C PHE A 171 13.99 9.51 -5.17
N TYR A 172 13.86 8.52 -4.28
CA TYR A 172 13.22 8.76 -2.99
C TYR A 172 14.14 9.43 -1.96
N THR A 173 15.49 9.40 -2.11
CA THR A 173 16.39 10.06 -1.19
C THR A 173 16.66 11.53 -1.54
N LYS A 174 16.78 11.85 -2.82
CA LYS A 174 17.11 13.22 -3.31
C LYS A 174 15.88 13.96 -3.84
N GLY A 175 14.86 13.25 -4.32
CA GLY A 175 13.65 13.78 -4.92
C GLY A 175 12.39 13.55 -4.10
N TRP A 176 12.47 13.52 -2.77
CA TRP A 176 11.32 13.19 -1.88
C TRP A 176 10.06 13.97 -2.20
N GLN A 177 10.16 15.28 -2.45
CA GLN A 177 9.03 16.12 -2.81
C GLN A 177 8.32 15.69 -4.11
N LYS A 178 9.04 15.06 -5.05
CA LYS A 178 8.46 14.51 -6.28
C LYS A 178 8.01 13.07 -6.11
N PHE A 179 8.66 12.35 -5.19
CA PHE A 179 8.34 10.95 -4.89
C PHE A 179 6.99 10.82 -4.17
N VAL A 180 6.68 11.71 -3.23
CA VAL A 180 5.41 11.81 -2.51
C VAL A 180 4.34 12.47 -3.37
#